data_94763f148039bc297b89a5677d7f1261
#
_entry.id   94763f148039bc297b89a5677d7f1261
#
_cell.length_a   1.000
_cell.length_b   1.000
_cell.length_c   1.000
_cell.angle_alpha   90.00
_cell.angle_beta   90.00
_cell.angle_gamma   90.00
#
_symmetry.space_group_name_H-M   'P 1'
#
loop_
_entity.id
_entity.type
_entity.pdbx_description
1 polymer ?
#
loop_
_entity_poly.entity_id
_entity_poly.type
_entity_poly.pdbx_seq_one_letter_code
_entity_poly.pdbx_strand_id
1 'polypeptide(L)'
;TRYDYLRIAKAMLDDWENDTCAGKYLKTIHERRIPKNRKYFNDDRVGLPLSYGGFFHTGYKGMENRPVMGMDGYGGQTILIDFERGRILATQAIHDNMKFPQPGGIDFKKISYERIKNGKPASNIKALPEPIVDSQEIIKERNAAIETEKKAKEYWDNYYYSMDEKAQRILYGGSEDGSVLFREDFENLDQRDLRVDDRENQWHVKKDNDGNSMYCNKKVTSDDYAGFNLGSKNWRDYSISYRMKFTAGKGGELETHIRKKGNRQGEYRSVISNLTGSTDLKFVKNAEKINQRIASGSTSKIADKWAAIKLIASGNNIKYLVNNKVVASTKDDRVEKGAVMFAVTSKSELCIDDIVIKKEIQNIELS
;
A
#
# COMPACT_ATOMS: atom_id res chain seq x y z
N THR A 1 -26.16 -0.93 -3.43
CA THR A 1 -26.40 -0.20 -4.71
C THR A 1 -26.37 1.31 -4.48
N ARG A 2 -26.33 2.11 -5.55
CA ARG A 2 -26.46 3.58 -5.47
C ARG A 2 -27.78 4.01 -4.81
N TYR A 3 -28.83 3.23 -4.97
CA TYR A 3 -30.13 3.49 -4.35
C TYR A 3 -30.11 3.28 -2.83
N ASP A 4 -29.30 2.34 -2.33
CA ASP A 4 -29.15 2.13 -0.89
C ASP A 4 -28.44 3.33 -0.24
N TYR A 5 -27.45 3.91 -0.91
CA TYR A 5 -26.82 5.15 -0.47
C TYR A 5 -27.80 6.32 -0.43
N LEU A 6 -28.67 6.43 -1.43
CA LEU A 6 -29.72 7.46 -1.46
C LEU A 6 -30.75 7.24 -0.33
N ARG A 7 -31.10 5.97 0.00
CA ARG A 7 -31.99 5.66 1.12
C ARG A 7 -31.38 6.03 2.46
N ILE A 8 -30.13 5.68 2.68
CA ILE A 8 -29.40 6.05 3.89
C ILE A 8 -29.35 7.58 4.02
N ALA A 9 -28.97 8.28 2.97
CA ALA A 9 -28.90 9.72 2.98
C ALA A 9 -30.27 10.38 3.17
N LYS A 10 -31.35 9.80 2.61
CA LYS A 10 -32.72 10.27 2.83
C LYS A 10 -33.16 10.07 4.28
N ALA A 11 -32.88 8.91 4.86
CA ALA A 11 -33.17 8.66 6.27
C ALA A 11 -32.47 9.68 7.19
N MET A 12 -31.20 9.99 6.91
CA MET A 12 -30.45 11.01 7.66
C MET A 12 -31.07 12.40 7.48
N LEU A 13 -31.55 12.75 6.30
CA LEU A 13 -32.23 14.01 6.05
C LEU A 13 -33.55 14.09 6.81
N ASP A 14 -34.34 13.01 6.80
CA ASP A 14 -35.61 12.93 7.55
C ASP A 14 -35.36 13.01 9.06
N ASP A 15 -34.34 12.35 9.58
CA ASP A 15 -33.93 12.43 10.96
C ASP A 15 -33.56 13.87 11.37
N TRP A 16 -32.82 14.57 10.51
CA TRP A 16 -32.44 15.97 10.71
C TRP A 16 -33.68 16.89 10.75
N GLU A 17 -34.59 16.73 9.80
CA GLU A 17 -35.81 17.55 9.69
C GLU A 17 -36.77 17.30 10.84
N ASN A 18 -36.95 16.04 11.26
CA ASN A 18 -37.87 15.65 12.31
C ASN A 18 -37.27 15.70 13.72
N ASP A 19 -36.05 16.16 13.86
CA ASP A 19 -35.39 16.33 15.16
C ASP A 19 -35.34 15.06 16.02
N THR A 20 -35.20 13.92 15.36
CA THR A 20 -35.07 12.61 16.03
C THR A 20 -33.76 12.58 16.84
N CYS A 21 -33.55 11.50 17.60
CA CYS A 21 -32.29 11.31 18.33
C CYS A 21 -31.09 11.32 17.38
N ALA A 22 -31.19 10.64 16.21
CA ALA A 22 -30.17 10.64 15.17
C ALA A 22 -29.99 12.03 14.54
N GLY A 23 -31.10 12.76 14.28
CA GLY A 23 -31.06 14.11 13.75
C GLY A 23 -30.37 15.10 14.69
N LYS A 24 -30.65 15.05 15.98
CA LYS A 24 -29.96 15.83 17.01
C LYS A 24 -28.47 15.52 17.07
N TYR A 25 -28.10 14.25 16.92
CA TYR A 25 -26.70 13.84 16.84
C TYR A 25 -26.01 14.43 15.61
N LEU A 26 -26.64 14.38 14.43
CA LEU A 26 -26.11 14.99 13.21
C LEU A 26 -25.94 16.51 13.34
N LYS A 27 -26.88 17.21 13.97
CA LYS A 27 -26.77 18.63 14.28
C LYS A 27 -25.58 18.92 15.19
N THR A 28 -25.41 18.11 16.23
CA THR A 28 -24.26 18.20 17.15
C THR A 28 -22.93 17.97 16.42
N ILE A 29 -22.87 17.01 15.51
CA ILE A 29 -21.67 16.78 14.68
C ILE A 29 -21.33 18.03 13.86
N HIS A 30 -22.32 18.63 13.22
CA HIS A 30 -22.11 19.84 12.43
C HIS A 30 -21.64 21.02 13.28
N GLU A 31 -22.22 21.22 14.44
CA GLU A 31 -21.87 22.29 15.38
C GLU A 31 -20.45 22.10 15.95
N ARG A 32 -20.11 20.88 16.33
CA ARG A 32 -18.82 20.53 16.97
C ARG A 32 -17.75 20.07 15.99
N ARG A 33 -17.90 20.35 14.71
CA ARG A 33 -16.93 19.99 13.69
C ARG A 33 -15.55 20.58 13.98
N ILE A 34 -14.52 19.79 13.73
CA ILE A 34 -13.13 20.18 13.95
C ILE A 34 -12.53 20.65 12.62
N PRO A 35 -11.97 21.86 12.54
CA PRO A 35 -11.27 22.33 11.36
C PRO A 35 -10.09 21.40 11.03
N LYS A 36 -9.94 21.05 9.75
CA LYS A 36 -8.78 20.32 9.26
C LYS A 36 -7.54 21.22 9.32
N ASN A 37 -6.37 20.58 9.36
CA ASN A 37 -5.09 21.27 9.44
C ASN A 37 -4.98 22.37 8.35
N ARG A 38 -4.51 23.57 8.74
CA ARG A 38 -4.40 24.80 7.93
C ARG A 38 -3.71 24.64 6.57
N LYS A 39 -2.91 23.59 6.38
CA LYS A 39 -2.24 23.30 5.11
C LYS A 39 -3.22 23.24 3.91
N TYR A 40 -4.49 22.94 4.15
CA TYR A 40 -5.52 22.83 3.11
C TYR A 40 -6.34 24.13 2.90
N PHE A 41 -6.23 25.13 3.76
CA PHE A 41 -7.01 26.36 3.64
C PHE A 41 -6.63 27.23 2.42
N ASN A 42 -5.39 27.12 1.97
CA ASN A 42 -4.88 27.84 0.80
C ASN A 42 -5.01 27.05 -0.51
N ASP A 43 -5.65 25.89 -0.45
CA ASP A 43 -5.85 25.03 -1.60
C ASP A 43 -7.11 25.49 -2.37
N ASP A 44 -6.95 25.85 -3.63
CA ASP A 44 -8.05 26.34 -4.48
C ASP A 44 -8.93 25.23 -5.06
N ARG A 45 -8.69 23.98 -4.70
CA ARG A 45 -9.50 22.86 -5.17
C ARG A 45 -10.95 23.02 -4.74
N VAL A 46 -11.84 22.93 -5.73
CA VAL A 46 -13.28 22.94 -5.52
C VAL A 46 -13.72 21.64 -4.82
N GLY A 47 -14.66 21.76 -3.88
CA GLY A 47 -15.18 20.59 -3.14
C GLY A 47 -14.29 20.09 -2.02
N LEU A 48 -13.30 20.89 -1.60
CA LEU A 48 -12.45 20.56 -0.48
C LEU A 48 -13.22 20.72 0.86
N PRO A 49 -13.39 19.64 1.65
CA PRO A 49 -13.95 19.76 2.98
C PRO A 49 -12.92 20.35 3.95
N LEU A 50 -13.29 21.40 4.63
CA LEU A 50 -12.44 22.15 5.56
C LEU A 50 -12.56 21.69 7.02
N SER A 51 -13.56 20.87 7.32
CA SER A 51 -13.81 20.36 8.66
C SER A 51 -14.18 18.88 8.65
N TYR A 52 -14.12 18.27 9.82
CA TYR A 52 -14.45 16.87 10.04
C TYR A 52 -15.14 16.69 11.37
N GLY A 53 -16.16 15.83 11.44
CA GLY A 53 -16.85 15.50 12.67
C GLY A 53 -17.67 14.23 12.52
N GLY A 54 -17.64 13.33 13.51
CA GLY A 54 -18.45 12.13 13.53
C GLY A 54 -18.36 11.25 12.27
N PHE A 55 -17.17 11.12 11.69
CA PHE A 55 -16.90 10.43 10.41
C PHE A 55 -17.41 11.14 9.13
N PHE A 56 -17.94 12.36 9.26
CA PHE A 56 -18.39 13.16 8.12
C PHE A 56 -17.38 14.24 7.75
N HIS A 57 -17.19 14.42 6.46
CA HIS A 57 -16.60 15.62 5.91
C HIS A 57 -17.66 16.73 5.93
N THR A 58 -17.29 17.93 6.38
CA THR A 58 -18.19 19.09 6.47
C THR A 58 -17.43 20.40 6.29
N GLY A 59 -18.14 21.53 6.30
CA GLY A 59 -17.52 22.84 6.09
C GLY A 59 -16.85 22.94 4.73
N TYR A 60 -17.55 22.63 3.67
CA TYR A 60 -17.01 22.68 2.32
C TYR A 60 -16.75 24.11 1.89
N LYS A 61 -15.63 24.33 1.17
CA LYS A 61 -15.21 25.65 0.69
C LYS A 61 -16.33 26.35 -0.13
N GLY A 62 -16.71 27.53 0.30
CA GLY A 62 -17.86 28.29 -0.26
C GLY A 62 -19.24 27.84 0.25
N MET A 63 -19.28 26.96 1.26
CA MET A 63 -20.46 26.53 2.01
C MET A 63 -20.10 26.24 3.47
N GLU A 64 -19.16 26.97 4.04
CA GLU A 64 -18.52 26.67 5.33
C GLU A 64 -19.52 26.58 6.50
N ASN A 65 -20.53 27.42 6.47
CA ASN A 65 -21.54 27.50 7.53
C ASN A 65 -22.84 26.74 7.19
N ARG A 66 -22.99 26.27 5.95
CA ARG A 66 -24.15 25.53 5.52
C ARG A 66 -24.01 24.07 5.96
N PRO A 67 -25.05 23.44 6.51
CA PRO A 67 -24.98 22.08 7.01
C PRO A 67 -24.95 21.07 5.85
N VAL A 68 -23.82 21.02 5.15
CA VAL A 68 -23.53 20.01 4.14
C VAL A 68 -22.58 19.00 4.74
N MET A 69 -22.98 17.75 4.76
CA MET A 69 -22.18 16.62 5.22
C MET A 69 -21.89 15.66 4.08
N GLY A 70 -20.67 15.16 4.03
CA GLY A 70 -20.22 14.22 3.01
C GLY A 70 -19.57 12.99 3.59
N MET A 71 -19.74 11.87 2.89
CA MET A 71 -19.05 10.62 3.11
C MET A 71 -18.33 10.26 1.83
N ASP A 72 -17.01 10.16 1.89
CA ASP A 72 -16.16 9.84 0.75
C ASP A 72 -15.57 8.45 0.91
N GLY A 73 -15.72 7.60 -0.10
CA GLY A 73 -15.10 6.29 -0.19
C GLY A 73 -13.81 6.30 -1.01
N TYR A 74 -12.96 5.30 -0.73
CA TYR A 74 -11.80 5.04 -1.54
C TYR A 74 -12.25 4.58 -2.94
N GLY A 75 -11.81 5.28 -4.00
CA GLY A 75 -12.24 5.01 -5.38
C GLY A 75 -13.23 6.03 -5.95
N GLY A 76 -13.51 7.13 -5.20
CA GLY A 76 -14.29 8.26 -5.72
C GLY A 76 -15.80 8.16 -5.45
N GLN A 77 -16.25 7.20 -4.63
CA GLN A 77 -17.63 7.19 -4.17
C GLN A 77 -17.84 8.39 -3.23
N THR A 78 -18.94 9.10 -3.42
CA THR A 78 -19.26 10.28 -2.60
C THR A 78 -20.76 10.34 -2.36
N ILE A 79 -21.13 10.61 -1.11
CA ILE A 79 -22.47 11.03 -0.73
C ILE A 79 -22.37 12.44 -0.16
N LEU A 80 -23.16 13.36 -0.68
CA LEU A 80 -23.29 14.71 -0.11
C LEU A 80 -24.75 14.92 0.27
N ILE A 81 -24.99 15.38 1.49
CA ILE A 81 -26.29 15.71 2.04
C ILE A 81 -26.28 17.18 2.42
N ASP A 82 -27.13 17.95 1.81
CA ASP A 82 -27.39 19.35 2.15
C ASP A 82 -28.68 19.41 2.98
N PHE A 83 -28.51 19.47 4.27
CA PHE A 83 -29.62 19.47 5.22
C PHE A 83 -30.45 20.76 5.19
N GLU A 84 -29.83 21.89 4.79
CA GLU A 84 -30.55 23.17 4.69
C GLU A 84 -31.47 23.18 3.47
N ARG A 85 -31.05 22.60 2.35
CA ARG A 85 -31.79 22.65 1.09
C ARG A 85 -32.54 21.35 0.76
N GLY A 86 -32.49 20.37 1.64
CA GLY A 86 -33.11 19.08 1.43
C GLY A 86 -32.57 18.33 0.21
N ARG A 87 -31.28 18.42 -0.08
CA ARG A 87 -30.69 17.85 -1.27
C ARG A 87 -29.71 16.73 -0.97
N ILE A 88 -29.80 15.68 -1.75
CA ILE A 88 -28.90 14.53 -1.66
C ILE A 88 -28.26 14.33 -3.02
N LEU A 89 -26.98 14.00 -3.02
CA LEU A 89 -26.26 13.54 -4.18
C LEU A 89 -25.41 12.34 -3.82
N ALA A 90 -25.55 11.26 -4.57
CA ALA A 90 -24.71 10.08 -4.47
C ALA A 90 -24.00 9.83 -5.79
N THR A 91 -22.69 9.67 -5.72
CA THR A 91 -21.84 9.32 -6.87
C THR A 91 -21.19 7.98 -6.61
N GLN A 92 -21.32 7.07 -7.55
CA GLN A 92 -20.52 5.83 -7.57
C GLN A 92 -19.56 5.94 -8.75
N ALA A 93 -18.29 6.07 -8.45
CA ALA A 93 -17.23 6.04 -9.44
C ALA A 93 -16.17 5.05 -8.96
N ILE A 94 -15.61 4.29 -9.88
CA ILE A 94 -14.47 3.44 -9.64
C ILE A 94 -13.30 4.11 -10.35
N HIS A 95 -12.34 4.61 -9.59
CA HIS A 95 -11.09 5.10 -10.12
C HIS A 95 -10.00 4.07 -9.82
N ASP A 96 -9.36 3.56 -10.84
CA ASP A 96 -8.21 2.65 -10.72
C ASP A 96 -7.02 3.31 -10.04
N ASN A 97 -7.02 4.63 -9.95
CA ASN A 97 -5.96 5.42 -9.36
C ASN A 97 -6.54 6.54 -8.50
N MET A 98 -6.37 6.42 -7.19
CA MET A 98 -6.74 7.44 -6.20
C MET A 98 -5.95 8.75 -6.32
N LYS A 99 -4.91 8.77 -7.13
CA LYS A 99 -4.14 9.96 -7.42
C LYS A 99 -4.85 10.76 -8.52
N PHE A 100 -5.70 11.68 -8.10
CA PHE A 100 -6.26 12.78 -8.88
C PHE A 100 -6.75 12.46 -10.30
N PRO A 101 -7.80 13.12 -10.80
CA PRO A 101 -8.21 12.93 -12.18
C PRO A 101 -7.00 13.13 -13.10
N GLN A 102 -6.78 12.17 -14.00
CA GLN A 102 -5.80 12.32 -15.07
C GLN A 102 -6.07 13.64 -15.81
N PRO A 103 -5.04 14.35 -16.28
CA PRO A 103 -5.25 15.54 -17.09
C PRO A 103 -6.24 15.25 -18.22
N GLY A 104 -7.37 15.97 -18.25
CA GLY A 104 -8.47 15.73 -19.18
C GLY A 104 -9.55 14.75 -18.70
N GLY A 105 -9.42 14.14 -17.52
CA GLY A 105 -10.45 13.29 -16.92
C GLY A 105 -11.61 14.07 -16.30
N ILE A 106 -12.76 13.39 -16.13
CA ILE A 106 -13.94 13.98 -15.49
C ILE A 106 -13.73 14.00 -13.98
N ASP A 107 -13.72 15.18 -13.38
CA ASP A 107 -13.69 15.35 -11.91
C ASP A 107 -15.11 15.24 -11.33
N PHE A 108 -15.50 14.01 -10.99
CA PHE A 108 -16.81 13.73 -10.40
C PHE A 108 -17.01 14.43 -9.04
N LYS A 109 -15.96 14.64 -8.27
CA LYS A 109 -16.03 15.36 -6.98
C LYS A 109 -16.39 16.80 -7.22
N LYS A 110 -15.74 17.46 -8.18
CA LYS A 110 -16.04 18.85 -8.55
C LYS A 110 -17.48 18.98 -9.05
N ILE A 111 -17.91 18.08 -9.93
CA ILE A 111 -19.30 18.08 -10.45
C ILE A 111 -20.30 17.90 -9.31
N SER A 112 -20.06 16.95 -8.41
CA SER A 112 -20.94 16.67 -7.27
C SER A 112 -21.04 17.88 -6.35
N TYR A 113 -19.92 18.49 -6.02
CA TYR A 113 -19.83 19.69 -5.22
C TYR A 113 -20.59 20.86 -5.85
N GLU A 114 -20.35 21.17 -7.13
CA GLU A 114 -21.03 22.27 -7.83
C GLU A 114 -22.55 22.04 -7.90
N ARG A 115 -22.99 20.83 -8.06
CA ARG A 115 -24.43 20.48 -8.06
C ARG A 115 -25.08 20.69 -6.70
N ILE A 116 -24.41 20.35 -5.62
CA ILE A 116 -24.91 20.63 -4.24
C ILE A 116 -24.86 22.13 -3.97
N LYS A 117 -23.76 22.81 -4.27
CA LYS A 117 -23.56 24.24 -4.03
C LYS A 117 -24.60 25.10 -4.73
N ASN A 118 -24.81 24.86 -6.02
CA ASN A 118 -25.63 25.69 -6.89
C ASN A 118 -27.08 25.23 -7.03
N GLY A 119 -27.41 24.07 -6.45
CA GLY A 119 -28.75 23.50 -6.53
C GLY A 119 -29.80 24.34 -5.78
N LYS A 120 -31.00 24.49 -6.37
CA LYS A 120 -32.13 25.10 -5.70
C LYS A 120 -32.64 24.19 -4.58
N PRO A 121 -33.29 24.74 -3.54
CA PRO A 121 -33.98 23.94 -2.53
C PRO A 121 -34.97 22.98 -3.21
N ALA A 122 -35.08 21.78 -2.67
CA ALA A 122 -36.07 20.81 -3.16
C ALA A 122 -37.48 21.27 -2.73
N SER A 123 -38.39 21.43 -3.68
CA SER A 123 -39.78 21.80 -3.39
C SER A 123 -40.65 20.59 -3.01
N ASN A 124 -40.27 19.40 -3.47
CA ASN A 124 -40.96 18.14 -3.14
C ASN A 124 -39.95 17.01 -3.20
N ILE A 125 -39.66 16.36 -2.08
CA ILE A 125 -38.89 15.14 -2.04
C ILE A 125 -39.87 13.99 -2.31
N LYS A 126 -39.85 13.46 -3.52
CA LYS A 126 -40.63 12.22 -3.80
C LYS A 126 -40.07 11.11 -2.92
N ALA A 127 -40.97 10.38 -2.25
CA ALA A 127 -40.57 9.16 -1.55
C ALA A 127 -39.78 8.25 -2.48
N LEU A 128 -38.67 7.74 -2.01
CA LEU A 128 -37.95 6.71 -2.76
C LEU A 128 -38.83 5.46 -2.83
N PRO A 129 -38.83 4.75 -3.96
CA PRO A 129 -39.63 3.52 -4.09
C PRO A 129 -39.22 2.56 -2.95
N GLU A 130 -40.22 1.92 -2.36
CA GLU A 130 -40.00 0.88 -1.34
C GLU A 130 -38.94 -0.12 -1.83
N PRO A 131 -38.07 -0.60 -0.96
CA PRO A 131 -37.13 -1.64 -1.32
C PRO A 131 -37.94 -2.85 -1.79
N ILE A 132 -37.74 -3.26 -3.04
CA ILE A 132 -38.29 -4.51 -3.53
C ILE A 132 -37.53 -5.63 -2.79
N VAL A 133 -38.14 -6.16 -1.74
CA VAL A 133 -37.59 -7.25 -0.95
C VAL A 133 -37.87 -8.54 -1.70
N ASP A 134 -36.78 -9.23 -2.10
CA ASP A 134 -36.75 -10.64 -2.48
C ASP A 134 -37.77 -11.15 -3.54
N SER A 135 -37.95 -10.42 -4.63
CA SER A 135 -38.54 -11.08 -5.80
C SER A 135 -37.50 -12.04 -6.43
N GLN A 136 -37.96 -13.18 -6.95
CA GLN A 136 -37.09 -14.16 -7.65
C GLN A 136 -36.29 -13.48 -8.79
N GLU A 137 -36.79 -12.43 -9.34
CA GLU A 137 -36.18 -11.62 -10.39
C GLU A 137 -34.96 -10.85 -9.87
N ILE A 138 -35.01 -10.25 -8.67
CA ILE A 138 -33.91 -9.57 -8.05
C ILE A 138 -32.82 -10.56 -7.61
N ILE A 139 -33.19 -11.74 -7.12
CA ILE A 139 -32.25 -12.80 -6.80
C ILE A 139 -31.51 -13.24 -8.06
N LYS A 140 -32.20 -13.38 -9.18
CA LYS A 140 -31.62 -13.72 -10.48
C LYS A 140 -30.70 -12.64 -11.02
N GLU A 141 -31.09 -11.37 -10.92
CA GLU A 141 -30.26 -10.23 -11.32
C GLU A 141 -29.01 -10.10 -10.41
N ARG A 142 -29.17 -10.29 -9.10
CA ARG A 142 -28.05 -10.29 -8.15
C ARG A 142 -27.05 -11.41 -8.46
N ASN A 143 -27.52 -12.62 -8.74
CA ASN A 143 -26.66 -13.75 -9.08
C ASN A 143 -25.93 -13.52 -10.42
N ALA A 144 -26.63 -12.95 -11.42
CA ALA A 144 -26.01 -12.57 -12.69
C ALA A 144 -24.97 -11.47 -12.52
N ALA A 145 -25.21 -10.50 -11.63
CA ALA A 145 -24.25 -9.45 -11.30
C ALA A 145 -23.01 -10.02 -10.60
N ILE A 146 -23.19 -10.95 -9.66
CA ILE A 146 -22.08 -11.64 -8.96
C ILE A 146 -21.21 -12.43 -9.94
N GLU A 147 -21.83 -13.17 -10.86
CA GLU A 147 -21.10 -13.90 -11.92
C GLU A 147 -20.34 -12.96 -12.87
N THR A 148 -20.94 -11.83 -13.21
CA THR A 148 -20.30 -10.80 -14.04
C THR A 148 -19.11 -10.17 -13.31
N GLU A 149 -19.26 -9.86 -12.03
CA GLU A 149 -18.18 -9.33 -11.19
C GLU A 149 -17.05 -10.34 -11.03
N LYS A 150 -17.37 -11.62 -10.85
CA LYS A 150 -16.37 -12.70 -10.77
C LYS A 150 -15.56 -12.81 -12.07
N LYS A 151 -16.23 -12.79 -13.24
CA LYS A 151 -15.57 -12.80 -14.55
C LYS A 151 -14.72 -11.55 -14.77
N ALA A 152 -15.22 -10.38 -14.39
CA ALA A 152 -14.47 -9.14 -14.46
C ALA A 152 -13.24 -9.19 -13.56
N LYS A 153 -13.36 -9.72 -12.35
CA LYS A 153 -12.23 -9.92 -11.43
C LYS A 153 -11.18 -10.87 -12.01
N GLU A 154 -11.59 -12.01 -12.55
CA GLU A 154 -10.67 -12.96 -13.20
C GLU A 154 -9.95 -12.31 -14.41
N TYR A 155 -10.69 -11.53 -15.22
CA TYR A 155 -10.11 -10.79 -16.33
C TYR A 155 -9.06 -9.77 -15.83
N TRP A 156 -9.37 -8.97 -14.83
CA TRP A 156 -8.47 -7.97 -14.29
C TRP A 156 -7.29 -8.59 -13.56
N ASP A 157 -7.49 -9.66 -12.81
CA ASP A 157 -6.40 -10.39 -12.17
C ASP A 157 -5.41 -10.95 -13.20
N ASN A 158 -5.91 -11.51 -14.31
CA ASN A 158 -5.09 -11.98 -15.43
C ASN A 158 -4.40 -10.81 -16.17
N TYR A 159 -5.11 -9.71 -16.38
CA TYR A 159 -4.55 -8.51 -17.01
C TYR A 159 -3.41 -7.92 -16.18
N TYR A 160 -3.63 -7.72 -14.89
CA TYR A 160 -2.58 -7.22 -14.00
C TYR A 160 -1.44 -8.20 -13.85
N TYR A 161 -1.69 -9.48 -13.83
CA TYR A 161 -0.65 -10.51 -13.83
C TYR A 161 0.20 -10.43 -15.10
N SER A 162 -0.42 -10.30 -16.28
CA SER A 162 0.29 -10.14 -17.55
C SER A 162 1.05 -8.82 -17.65
N MET A 163 0.52 -7.74 -17.05
CA MET A 163 1.20 -6.45 -16.94
C MET A 163 2.38 -6.50 -15.98
N ASP A 164 2.24 -7.21 -14.86
CA ASP A 164 3.34 -7.46 -13.91
C ASP A 164 4.48 -8.25 -14.60
N GLU A 165 4.17 -9.27 -15.39
CA GLU A 165 5.18 -10.01 -16.15
C GLU A 165 5.91 -9.12 -17.18
N LYS A 166 5.19 -8.26 -17.90
CA LYS A 166 5.78 -7.29 -18.83
C LYS A 166 6.59 -6.23 -18.09
N ALA A 167 6.06 -5.71 -16.99
CA ALA A 167 6.75 -4.74 -16.15
C ALA A 167 8.04 -5.32 -15.54
N GLN A 168 8.03 -6.60 -15.18
CA GLN A 168 9.21 -7.30 -14.68
C GLN A 168 10.36 -7.28 -15.70
N ARG A 169 10.05 -7.49 -16.99
CA ARG A 169 11.06 -7.48 -18.05
C ARG A 169 11.65 -6.09 -18.31
N ILE A 170 10.81 -5.06 -18.28
CA ILE A 170 11.17 -3.70 -18.67
C ILE A 170 11.68 -2.88 -17.48
N LEU A 171 10.97 -2.95 -16.35
CA LEU A 171 11.23 -2.08 -15.20
C LEU A 171 12.21 -2.68 -14.18
N TYR A 172 12.29 -4.01 -14.10
CA TYR A 172 13.06 -4.68 -13.05
C TYR A 172 14.30 -5.41 -13.58
N GLY A 173 14.62 -5.29 -14.87
CA GLY A 173 15.79 -5.96 -15.46
C GLY A 173 15.68 -7.50 -15.42
N GLY A 174 14.48 -8.03 -15.42
CA GLY A 174 14.21 -9.46 -15.48
C GLY A 174 14.61 -10.08 -16.83
N SER A 175 14.82 -11.40 -16.84
CA SER A 175 15.13 -12.12 -18.08
C SER A 175 13.86 -12.40 -18.90
N GLU A 176 14.05 -12.57 -20.22
CA GLU A 176 12.94 -12.88 -21.14
C GLU A 176 12.25 -14.21 -20.83
N ASP A 177 12.99 -15.19 -20.35
CA ASP A 177 12.48 -16.50 -19.96
C ASP A 177 11.76 -16.49 -18.60
N GLY A 178 11.74 -15.33 -17.89
CA GLY A 178 11.12 -15.16 -16.59
C GLY A 178 11.85 -15.85 -15.42
N SER A 179 13.03 -16.40 -15.65
CA SER A 179 13.83 -17.04 -14.58
C SER A 179 14.45 -16.02 -13.64
N VAL A 180 14.83 -14.85 -14.16
CA VAL A 180 15.27 -13.70 -13.36
C VAL A 180 14.11 -12.71 -13.25
N LEU A 181 13.69 -12.44 -12.03
CA LEU A 181 12.58 -11.51 -11.73
C LEU A 181 13.06 -10.05 -11.57
N PHE A 182 14.30 -9.87 -11.13
CA PHE A 182 14.89 -8.56 -10.85
C PHE A 182 16.41 -8.63 -10.92
N ARG A 183 17.02 -7.56 -11.44
CA ARG A 183 18.47 -7.34 -11.39
C ARG A 183 18.79 -5.86 -11.23
N GLU A 184 19.71 -5.56 -10.32
CA GLU A 184 20.27 -4.22 -10.13
C GLU A 184 21.72 -4.32 -9.67
N ASP A 185 22.63 -3.75 -10.45
CA ASP A 185 24.07 -3.73 -10.21
C ASP A 185 24.61 -2.31 -9.92
N PHE A 186 23.71 -1.33 -9.89
CA PHE A 186 23.98 0.07 -9.59
C PHE A 186 25.01 0.77 -10.49
N GLU A 187 25.39 0.17 -11.61
CA GLU A 187 26.34 0.76 -12.55
C GLU A 187 25.75 1.95 -13.34
N ASN A 188 24.42 2.05 -13.40
CA ASN A 188 23.76 3.24 -13.92
C ASN A 188 23.76 4.34 -12.85
N LEU A 189 24.51 5.43 -13.11
CA LEU A 189 24.69 6.54 -12.16
C LEU A 189 23.48 7.48 -12.07
N ASP A 190 22.52 7.42 -12.99
CA ASP A 190 21.31 8.22 -12.86
C ASP A 190 20.35 7.57 -11.85
N GLN A 191 20.25 8.16 -10.65
CA GLN A 191 19.37 7.66 -9.59
C GLN A 191 17.89 7.52 -10.00
N ARG A 192 17.46 8.24 -11.07
CA ARG A 192 16.10 8.14 -11.58
C ARG A 192 15.85 6.84 -12.34
N ASP A 193 16.92 6.19 -12.81
CA ASP A 193 16.86 4.94 -13.54
C ASP A 193 17.06 3.71 -12.65
N LEU A 194 17.32 3.90 -11.36
CA LEU A 194 17.44 2.80 -10.41
C LEU A 194 16.08 2.09 -10.24
N ARG A 195 16.14 0.78 -10.23
CA ARG A 195 14.95 -0.10 -10.09
C ARG A 195 14.49 -0.29 -8.66
N VAL A 196 14.96 0.55 -7.74
CA VAL A 196 14.63 0.51 -6.31
C VAL A 196 13.74 1.70 -5.91
N ASP A 197 12.87 1.49 -4.94
CA ASP A 197 11.97 2.53 -4.40
C ASP A 197 12.53 3.04 -3.06
N ASP A 198 13.40 4.04 -3.13
CA ASP A 198 13.94 4.80 -1.99
C ASP A 198 13.21 6.15 -1.87
N ARG A 199 11.99 6.13 -1.35
CA ARG A 199 11.12 7.32 -1.26
C ARG A 199 11.66 8.42 -0.36
N GLU A 200 12.47 8.05 0.62
CA GLU A 200 13.01 8.98 1.61
C GLU A 200 14.39 9.48 1.23
N ASN A 201 14.92 9.04 0.08
CA ASN A 201 16.25 9.40 -0.40
C ASN A 201 17.34 9.17 0.65
N GLN A 202 17.26 8.03 1.32
CA GLN A 202 18.17 7.64 2.39
C GLN A 202 19.40 6.89 1.91
N TRP A 203 19.41 6.51 0.63
CA TRP A 203 20.49 5.78 -0.01
C TRP A 203 21.06 6.57 -1.19
N HIS A 204 22.26 6.25 -1.61
CA HIS A 204 22.93 6.87 -2.76
C HIS A 204 23.91 5.91 -3.42
N VAL A 205 24.14 6.08 -4.69
CA VAL A 205 25.17 5.35 -5.42
C VAL A 205 26.54 5.92 -5.06
N LYS A 206 27.48 5.04 -4.73
CA LYS A 206 28.88 5.36 -4.42
C LYS A 206 29.80 4.45 -5.22
N LYS A 207 30.89 4.99 -5.75
CA LYS A 207 31.97 4.20 -6.37
C LYS A 207 33.02 3.82 -5.35
N ASP A 208 33.52 2.58 -5.47
CA ASP A 208 34.71 2.17 -4.75
C ASP A 208 36.01 2.61 -5.49
N ASN A 209 37.17 2.20 -4.97
CA ASN A 209 38.45 2.56 -5.53
C ASN A 209 38.71 1.91 -6.90
N ASP A 210 38.06 0.81 -7.20
CA ASP A 210 38.17 0.06 -8.45
C ASP A 210 37.17 0.54 -9.51
N GLY A 211 36.33 1.52 -9.15
CA GLY A 211 35.32 2.12 -10.02
C GLY A 211 33.98 1.39 -10.03
N ASN A 212 33.82 0.31 -9.25
CA ASN A 212 32.57 -0.43 -9.13
C ASN A 212 31.55 0.39 -8.32
N SER A 213 30.33 0.47 -8.83
CA SER A 213 29.24 1.20 -8.19
C SER A 213 28.48 0.33 -7.19
N MET A 214 28.06 0.92 -6.10
CA MET A 214 27.33 0.25 -5.05
C MET A 214 26.30 1.18 -4.42
N TYR A 215 25.24 0.65 -3.84
CA TYR A 215 24.18 1.43 -3.19
C TYR A 215 24.39 1.46 -1.68
N CYS A 216 24.67 2.64 -1.14
CA CYS A 216 25.04 2.82 0.24
C CYS A 216 24.02 3.68 0.98
N ASN A 217 23.68 3.29 2.21
CA ASN A 217 22.81 4.13 3.03
C ASN A 217 23.58 5.36 3.55
N LYS A 218 22.85 6.46 3.69
CA LYS A 218 23.29 7.61 4.48
C LYS A 218 23.31 7.19 5.94
N LYS A 219 24.22 7.77 6.71
CA LYS A 219 24.36 7.46 8.14
C LYS A 219 23.03 7.64 8.89
N VAL A 220 22.57 6.59 9.53
CA VAL A 220 21.40 6.62 10.41
C VAL A 220 21.83 7.22 11.75
N THR A 221 21.21 8.33 12.17
CA THR A 221 21.66 9.13 13.32
C THR A 221 20.92 8.84 14.62
N SER A 222 19.83 8.11 14.58
CA SER A 222 18.97 7.82 15.74
C SER A 222 18.33 6.43 15.64
N ASP A 223 17.20 6.23 16.31
CA ASP A 223 16.38 5.01 16.25
C ASP A 223 15.65 4.81 14.90
N ASP A 224 15.87 5.70 13.94
CA ASP A 224 15.38 5.60 12.60
C ASP A 224 16.10 4.49 11.83
N TYR A 225 15.43 3.99 10.80
CA TYR A 225 16.02 3.05 9.85
C TYR A 225 16.11 3.69 8.46
N ALA A 226 17.14 3.33 7.70
CA ALA A 226 17.22 3.64 6.28
C ALA A 226 16.79 2.42 5.47
N GLY A 227 15.79 2.56 4.61
CA GLY A 227 15.26 1.43 3.87
C GLY A 227 14.80 1.75 2.46
N PHE A 228 14.84 0.75 1.57
CA PHE A 228 14.26 0.82 0.24
C PHE A 228 13.53 -0.47 -0.13
N ASN A 229 12.56 -0.35 -1.02
CA ASN A 229 11.78 -1.49 -1.50
C ASN A 229 12.12 -1.81 -2.95
N LEU A 230 11.87 -3.06 -3.34
CA LEU A 230 11.99 -3.50 -4.72
C LEU A 230 11.04 -4.67 -5.02
N GLY A 231 10.71 -4.79 -6.28
CA GLY A 231 9.96 -5.91 -6.82
C GLY A 231 8.46 -5.86 -6.61
N SER A 232 7.80 -6.98 -6.89
CA SER A 232 6.35 -7.11 -6.89
C SER A 232 5.81 -7.82 -5.64
N LYS A 233 4.68 -7.32 -5.12
CA LYS A 233 3.95 -7.96 -4.02
C LYS A 233 3.33 -9.32 -4.40
N ASN A 234 3.41 -9.70 -5.67
CA ASN A 234 2.87 -10.96 -6.19
C ASN A 234 3.89 -12.09 -6.29
N TRP A 235 5.18 -11.80 -6.07
CA TRP A 235 6.20 -12.84 -6.10
C TRP A 235 6.00 -13.86 -4.97
N ARG A 236 6.00 -15.15 -5.34
CA ARG A 236 5.75 -16.25 -4.39
C ARG A 236 7.04 -17.01 -4.05
N ASP A 237 7.51 -17.79 -4.99
CA ASP A 237 8.67 -18.65 -4.86
C ASP A 237 9.85 -18.01 -5.56
N TYR A 238 10.79 -17.51 -4.77
CA TYR A 238 11.94 -16.81 -5.28
C TYR A 238 13.14 -16.91 -4.33
N SER A 239 14.32 -16.73 -4.89
CA SER A 239 15.51 -16.41 -4.11
C SER A 239 15.98 -14.99 -4.43
N ILE A 240 16.51 -14.33 -3.43
CA ILE A 240 17.25 -13.09 -3.59
C ILE A 240 18.70 -13.33 -3.20
N SER A 241 19.63 -12.88 -4.04
CA SER A 241 21.06 -12.83 -3.76
C SER A 241 21.60 -11.42 -3.97
N TYR A 242 22.56 -11.04 -3.14
CA TYR A 242 23.25 -9.76 -3.21
C TYR A 242 24.57 -9.83 -2.45
N ARG A 243 25.44 -8.85 -2.68
CA ARG A 243 26.62 -8.61 -1.84
C ARG A 243 26.36 -7.46 -0.88
N MET A 244 26.93 -7.52 0.31
CA MET A 244 26.85 -6.44 1.27
C MET A 244 28.17 -6.26 2.01
N LYS A 245 28.43 -5.02 2.46
CA LYS A 245 29.59 -4.68 3.26
C LYS A 245 29.22 -3.57 4.25
N PHE A 246 29.49 -3.76 5.53
CA PHE A 246 29.45 -2.67 6.47
C PHE A 246 30.71 -1.82 6.32
N THR A 247 30.54 -0.51 6.11
CA THR A 247 31.63 0.42 5.85
C THR A 247 31.97 1.28 7.04
N ALA A 248 31.03 1.48 7.97
CA ALA A 248 31.25 2.23 9.20
C ALA A 248 30.23 1.86 10.28
N GLY A 249 30.56 2.18 11.53
CA GLY A 249 29.71 2.00 12.69
C GLY A 249 29.94 0.69 13.45
N LYS A 250 29.57 0.70 14.74
CA LYS A 250 29.63 -0.49 15.60
C LYS A 250 28.20 -0.86 16.00
N GLY A 251 27.82 -2.13 15.79
CA GLY A 251 26.54 -2.65 16.23
C GLY A 251 25.37 -2.45 15.26
N GLY A 252 25.65 -2.26 13.97
CA GLY A 252 24.62 -2.19 12.95
C GLY A 252 24.03 -3.54 12.53
N GLU A 253 22.82 -3.50 12.07
CA GLU A 253 22.10 -4.65 11.53
C GLU A 253 21.54 -4.33 10.16
N LEU A 254 21.63 -5.30 9.25
CA LEU A 254 20.88 -5.31 8.00
C LEU A 254 19.69 -6.26 8.16
N GLU A 255 18.52 -5.75 7.94
CA GLU A 255 17.31 -6.53 7.75
C GLU A 255 17.00 -6.67 6.25
N THR A 256 16.77 -7.90 5.79
CA THR A 256 16.21 -8.15 4.46
C THR A 256 14.85 -8.77 4.63
N HIS A 257 13.83 -8.03 4.24
CA HIS A 257 12.45 -8.48 4.32
C HIS A 257 12.07 -9.18 3.02
N ILE A 258 11.49 -10.35 3.11
CA ILE A 258 10.97 -11.11 1.98
C ILE A 258 9.50 -11.42 2.17
N ARG A 259 8.79 -11.64 1.06
CA ARG A 259 7.33 -11.82 1.03
C ARG A 259 6.57 -10.69 1.74
N LYS A 260 7.10 -9.46 1.65
CA LYS A 260 6.51 -8.27 2.28
C LYS A 260 5.31 -7.79 1.49
N LYS A 261 4.14 -7.79 2.12
CA LYS A 261 2.90 -7.22 1.56
C LYS A 261 2.48 -5.91 2.21
N GLY A 262 2.85 -5.71 3.46
CA GLY A 262 2.48 -4.57 4.28
C GLY A 262 2.24 -4.96 5.74
N ASN A 263 2.05 -3.96 6.58
CA ASN A 263 2.05 -4.10 8.05
C ASN A 263 1.00 -5.07 8.61
N ARG A 264 -0.11 -5.30 7.88
CA ARG A 264 -1.22 -6.13 8.35
C ARG A 264 -1.10 -7.61 7.95
N GLN A 265 -0.27 -7.93 6.98
CA GLN A 265 -0.25 -9.27 6.36
C GLN A 265 0.95 -10.12 6.78
N GLY A 266 1.91 -9.50 7.44
CA GLY A 266 3.14 -10.16 7.85
C GLY A 266 4.21 -10.19 6.76
N GLU A 267 5.40 -10.57 7.17
CA GLU A 267 6.60 -10.69 6.34
C GLU A 267 7.63 -11.57 7.05
N TYR A 268 8.60 -12.08 6.31
CA TYR A 268 9.79 -12.69 6.91
C TYR A 268 10.95 -11.71 6.85
N ARG A 269 11.72 -11.62 7.92
CA ARG A 269 12.93 -10.80 8.00
C ARG A 269 14.14 -11.67 8.31
N SER A 270 15.15 -11.59 7.48
CA SER A 270 16.49 -12.02 7.87
C SER A 270 17.22 -10.83 8.49
N VAL A 271 17.95 -11.07 9.57
CA VAL A 271 18.76 -10.07 10.25
C VAL A 271 20.19 -10.55 10.30
N ILE A 272 21.15 -9.69 10.01
CA ILE A 272 22.57 -9.97 10.19
C ILE A 272 23.23 -8.82 10.94
N SER A 273 23.93 -9.16 12.03
CA SER A 273 24.61 -8.20 12.89
C SER A 273 26.07 -8.04 12.48
N ASN A 274 26.51 -6.82 12.30
CA ASN A 274 27.91 -6.46 12.06
C ASN A 274 28.83 -6.87 13.24
N LEU A 275 28.34 -6.67 14.47
CA LEU A 275 29.18 -6.82 15.67
C LEU A 275 29.47 -8.27 16.01
N THR A 276 28.46 -9.11 15.94
CA THR A 276 28.51 -10.50 16.42
C THR A 276 28.58 -11.53 15.32
N GLY A 277 28.16 -11.18 14.09
CA GLY A 277 27.90 -12.15 13.03
C GLY A 277 26.68 -13.03 13.32
N SER A 278 25.86 -12.67 14.32
CA SER A 278 24.60 -13.37 14.56
C SER A 278 23.63 -13.16 13.40
N THR A 279 22.87 -14.20 13.10
CA THR A 279 21.86 -14.20 12.05
C THR A 279 20.56 -14.73 12.61
N ASP A 280 19.47 -14.03 12.31
CA ASP A 280 18.13 -14.43 12.70
C ASP A 280 17.20 -14.48 11.48
N LEU A 281 16.27 -15.43 11.49
CA LEU A 281 15.05 -15.36 10.71
C LEU A 281 13.88 -15.07 11.63
N LYS A 282 13.06 -14.08 11.30
CA LYS A 282 11.91 -13.65 12.09
C LYS A 282 10.65 -13.65 11.23
N PHE A 283 9.54 -14.01 11.83
CA PHE A 283 8.20 -13.66 11.32
C PHE A 283 7.74 -12.39 12.01
N VAL A 284 7.32 -11.40 11.23
CA VAL A 284 6.89 -10.10 11.74
C VAL A 284 5.53 -9.73 11.19
N LYS A 285 4.60 -9.29 12.05
CA LYS A 285 3.29 -8.77 11.70
C LYS A 285 3.01 -7.54 12.57
N ASN A 286 3.39 -6.38 12.09
CA ASN A 286 3.41 -5.14 12.88
C ASN A 286 2.02 -4.76 13.43
N ALA A 287 0.95 -4.97 12.67
CA ALA A 287 -0.41 -4.65 13.13
C ALA A 287 -0.84 -5.45 14.37
N GLU A 288 -0.27 -6.63 14.59
CA GLU A 288 -0.53 -7.49 15.75
C GLU A 288 0.63 -7.48 16.76
N LYS A 289 1.63 -6.62 16.54
CA LYS A 289 2.86 -6.53 17.37
C LYS A 289 3.61 -7.87 17.48
N ILE A 290 3.51 -8.71 16.46
CA ILE A 290 4.24 -9.98 16.40
C ILE A 290 5.65 -9.71 15.85
N ASN A 291 6.66 -10.14 16.58
CA ASN A 291 8.06 -10.17 16.16
C ASN A 291 8.69 -11.46 16.72
N GLN A 292 8.49 -12.55 15.99
CA GLN A 292 8.86 -13.90 16.43
C GLN A 292 10.12 -14.37 15.71
N ARG A 293 11.15 -14.72 16.44
CA ARG A 293 12.29 -15.46 15.89
C ARG A 293 11.86 -16.87 15.56
N ILE A 294 12.07 -17.29 14.31
CA ILE A 294 11.66 -18.62 13.79
C ILE A 294 12.85 -19.51 13.47
N ALA A 295 14.02 -18.93 13.29
CA ALA A 295 15.30 -19.65 13.23
C ALA A 295 16.45 -18.67 13.56
N SER A 296 17.60 -19.22 13.94
CA SER A 296 18.80 -18.43 14.23
C SER A 296 20.07 -19.21 13.87
N GLY A 297 21.14 -18.47 13.67
CA GLY A 297 22.46 -19.01 13.40
C GLY A 297 23.55 -17.97 13.60
N SER A 298 24.72 -18.26 13.08
CA SER A 298 25.85 -17.33 13.15
C SER A 298 26.78 -17.52 11.96
N THR A 299 27.50 -16.47 11.64
CA THR A 299 28.61 -16.48 10.68
C THR A 299 29.83 -15.82 11.32
N SER A 300 30.99 -15.90 10.67
CA SER A 300 32.13 -15.06 11.07
C SER A 300 31.77 -13.58 10.94
N LYS A 301 32.46 -12.74 11.72
CA LYS A 301 32.30 -11.28 11.61
C LYS A 301 32.51 -10.81 10.17
N ILE A 302 31.59 -9.99 9.70
CA ILE A 302 31.54 -9.49 8.31
C ILE A 302 31.92 -8.01 8.20
N ALA A 303 32.37 -7.39 9.31
CA ALA A 303 32.81 -6.01 9.30
C ALA A 303 33.92 -5.79 8.27
N ASP A 304 33.81 -4.72 7.48
CA ASP A 304 34.75 -4.29 6.45
C ASP A 304 35.08 -5.31 5.34
N LYS A 305 34.28 -6.37 5.23
CA LYS A 305 34.40 -7.39 4.18
C LYS A 305 33.10 -7.56 3.43
N TRP A 306 33.21 -7.80 2.14
CA TRP A 306 32.06 -8.21 1.34
C TRP A 306 31.56 -9.59 1.79
N ALA A 307 30.28 -9.70 2.04
CA ALA A 307 29.57 -10.94 2.28
C ALA A 307 28.53 -11.19 1.20
N ALA A 308 28.50 -12.40 0.66
CA ALA A 308 27.46 -12.84 -0.24
C ALA A 308 26.26 -13.34 0.57
N ILE A 309 25.13 -12.77 0.36
CA ILE A 309 23.86 -13.12 1.02
C ILE A 309 22.93 -13.77 0.04
N LYS A 310 22.25 -14.84 0.46
CA LYS A 310 21.15 -15.44 -0.28
C LYS A 310 20.01 -15.82 0.65
N LEU A 311 18.79 -15.40 0.29
CA LEU A 311 17.56 -15.85 0.92
C LEU A 311 16.74 -16.61 -0.11
N ILE A 312 16.19 -17.74 0.28
CA ILE A 312 15.35 -18.58 -0.55
C ILE A 312 13.99 -18.73 0.14
N ALA A 313 12.93 -18.43 -0.57
CA ALA A 313 11.56 -18.71 -0.16
C ALA A 313 10.88 -19.55 -1.26
N SER A 314 10.66 -20.83 -0.98
CA SER A 314 10.04 -21.77 -1.90
C SER A 314 9.03 -22.64 -1.16
N GLY A 315 7.75 -22.53 -1.52
CA GLY A 315 6.66 -23.08 -0.74
C GLY A 315 6.71 -22.57 0.71
N ASN A 316 6.74 -23.45 1.67
CA ASN A 316 6.92 -23.11 3.08
C ASN A 316 8.38 -23.12 3.56
N ASN A 317 9.34 -23.46 2.70
CA ASN A 317 10.74 -23.52 3.06
C ASN A 317 11.37 -22.12 2.95
N ILE A 318 12.00 -21.68 4.02
CA ILE A 318 12.77 -20.43 4.06
C ILE A 318 14.19 -20.78 4.48
N LYS A 319 15.19 -20.38 3.65
CA LYS A 319 16.61 -20.61 3.93
C LYS A 319 17.36 -19.29 3.84
N TYR A 320 18.28 -19.10 4.77
CA TYR A 320 19.18 -17.96 4.82
C TYR A 320 20.63 -18.45 4.73
N LEU A 321 21.35 -17.95 3.74
CA LEU A 321 22.73 -18.32 3.48
C LEU A 321 23.64 -17.07 3.56
N VAL A 322 24.81 -17.23 4.13
CA VAL A 322 25.90 -16.26 4.12
C VAL A 322 27.14 -16.94 3.58
N ASN A 323 27.75 -16.35 2.56
CA ASN A 323 28.90 -16.91 1.85
C ASN A 323 28.69 -18.39 1.44
N ASN A 324 27.51 -18.66 0.86
CA ASN A 324 27.05 -19.99 0.41
C ASN A 324 26.85 -21.03 1.54
N LYS A 325 26.98 -20.66 2.81
CA LYS A 325 26.67 -21.57 3.93
C LYS A 325 25.29 -21.27 4.49
N VAL A 326 24.46 -22.29 4.67
CA VAL A 326 23.16 -22.14 5.34
C VAL A 326 23.42 -21.78 6.80
N VAL A 327 22.96 -20.60 7.21
CA VAL A 327 23.09 -20.10 8.59
C VAL A 327 21.79 -20.20 9.36
N ALA A 328 20.65 -20.17 8.69
CA ALA A 328 19.34 -20.44 9.29
C ALA A 328 18.38 -21.02 8.27
N SER A 329 17.49 -21.89 8.70
CA SER A 329 16.41 -22.44 7.87
C SER A 329 15.20 -22.80 8.71
N THR A 330 14.01 -22.72 8.11
CA THR A 330 12.75 -23.06 8.75
C THR A 330 11.70 -23.45 7.72
N LYS A 331 10.60 -24.05 8.20
CA LYS A 331 9.36 -24.22 7.44
C LYS A 331 8.29 -23.32 8.05
N ASP A 332 7.75 -22.42 7.25
CA ASP A 332 6.71 -21.48 7.68
C ASP A 332 5.85 -21.05 6.48
N ASP A 333 4.53 -21.17 6.59
CA ASP A 333 3.56 -20.93 5.52
C ASP A 333 2.67 -19.70 5.77
N ARG A 334 2.91 -18.96 6.84
CA ARG A 334 2.07 -17.80 7.22
C ARG A 334 2.06 -16.69 6.20
N VAL A 335 3.10 -16.57 5.37
CA VAL A 335 3.16 -15.60 4.28
C VAL A 335 3.60 -16.27 2.99
N GLU A 336 2.70 -16.26 2.00
CA GLU A 336 2.89 -16.96 0.74
C GLU A 336 3.65 -16.14 -0.32
N LYS A 337 3.38 -14.82 -0.38
CA LYS A 337 3.89 -13.93 -1.44
C LYS A 337 4.15 -12.52 -0.95
N GLY A 338 4.99 -11.78 -1.67
CA GLY A 338 5.27 -10.37 -1.38
C GLY A 338 6.60 -9.89 -1.97
N ALA A 339 6.79 -8.58 -1.92
CA ALA A 339 7.99 -7.88 -2.38
C ALA A 339 9.17 -8.04 -1.42
N VAL A 340 10.28 -7.41 -1.74
CA VAL A 340 11.49 -7.35 -0.92
C VAL A 340 11.66 -5.92 -0.38
N MET A 341 12.23 -5.79 0.80
CA MET A 341 12.70 -4.54 1.37
C MET A 341 14.03 -4.76 2.07
N PHE A 342 14.94 -3.80 1.93
CA PHE A 342 16.12 -3.69 2.75
C PHE A 342 15.92 -2.61 3.80
N ALA A 343 16.42 -2.85 5.01
CA ALA A 343 16.42 -1.87 6.08
C ALA A 343 17.70 -1.98 6.90
N VAL A 344 18.34 -0.86 7.13
CA VAL A 344 19.50 -0.75 8.02
C VAL A 344 19.02 -0.16 9.32
N THR A 345 19.22 -0.88 10.40
CA THR A 345 18.93 -0.44 11.75
C THR A 345 20.22 -0.04 12.46
N SER A 346 20.14 0.89 13.40
CA SER A 346 21.26 1.40 14.15
C SER A 346 22.26 2.26 13.35
N LYS A 347 23.20 2.87 14.04
CA LYS A 347 24.16 3.90 13.57
C LYS A 347 25.26 3.32 12.66
N SER A 348 24.87 2.59 11.61
CA SER A 348 25.80 1.94 10.69
C SER A 348 25.65 2.45 9.28
N GLU A 349 26.77 2.45 8.57
CA GLU A 349 26.80 2.60 7.12
C GLU A 349 27.11 1.24 6.50
N LEU A 350 26.37 0.89 5.48
CA LEU A 350 26.63 -0.29 4.69
C LEU A 350 26.33 -0.02 3.20
N CYS A 351 26.94 -0.83 2.37
CA CYS A 351 26.69 -0.82 0.94
C CYS A 351 26.16 -2.19 0.50
N ILE A 352 25.28 -2.16 -0.49
CA ILE A 352 24.69 -3.34 -1.15
C ILE A 352 25.02 -3.25 -2.63
N ASP A 353 25.21 -4.41 -3.25
CA ASP A 353 25.55 -4.53 -4.66
C ASP A 353 25.10 -5.86 -5.24
N ASP A 354 25.03 -5.98 -6.57
CA ASP A 354 24.69 -7.21 -7.30
C ASP A 354 23.37 -7.86 -6.86
N ILE A 355 22.31 -7.08 -6.76
CA ILE A 355 21.01 -7.64 -6.38
C ILE A 355 20.44 -8.45 -7.55
N VAL A 356 20.17 -9.74 -7.31
CA VAL A 356 19.50 -10.61 -8.28
C VAL A 356 18.38 -11.37 -7.57
N ILE A 357 17.16 -11.29 -8.12
CA ILE A 357 16.05 -12.13 -7.66
C ILE A 357 15.69 -13.09 -8.77
N LYS A 358 15.66 -14.39 -8.43
CA LYS A 358 15.32 -15.48 -9.35
C LYS A 358 14.06 -16.19 -8.90
N LYS A 359 13.27 -16.64 -9.87
CA LYS A 359 12.16 -17.56 -9.62
C LYS A 359 12.69 -18.89 -9.14
N GLU A 360 12.16 -19.41 -8.04
CA GLU A 360 12.45 -20.76 -7.56
C GLU A 360 11.35 -21.70 -8.08
N ILE A 361 11.78 -22.80 -8.67
CA ILE A 361 10.87 -23.87 -9.09
C ILE A 361 10.70 -24.80 -7.88
N GLN A 362 9.46 -25.00 -7.45
CA GLN A 362 9.20 -26.05 -6.47
C GLN A 362 9.55 -27.39 -7.11
N ASN A 363 10.62 -28.02 -6.64
CA ASN A 363 10.80 -29.45 -6.92
C ASN A 363 9.68 -30.16 -6.15
N ILE A 364 8.63 -30.54 -6.86
CA ILE A 364 7.65 -31.51 -6.36
C ILE A 364 8.43 -32.82 -6.27
N GLU A 365 8.91 -33.16 -5.09
CA GLU A 365 9.32 -34.53 -4.83
C GLU A 365 8.07 -35.37 -5.02
N LEU A 366 8.00 -36.08 -6.16
CA LEU A 366 7.04 -37.13 -6.38
C LEU A 366 7.37 -38.25 -5.37
N SER A 367 6.67 -38.23 -4.24
CA SER A 367 6.69 -39.31 -3.25
C SER A 367 5.86 -40.46 -3.72
#